data_48e41f581c6a315946c97688813fad0d
#
_entry.id   48e41f581c6a315946c97688813fad0d
#
_cell.length_a   1.000
_cell.length_b   1.000
_cell.length_c   1.000
_cell.angle_alpha   90.00
_cell.angle_beta   90.00
_cell.angle_gamma   90.00
#
_symmetry.space_group_name_H-M   'P 1'
#
loop_
_entity.id
_entity.type
_entity.pdbx_description
1 polymer ?
#
loop_
_entity_poly.entity_id
_entity_poly.type
_entity_poly.pdbx_seq_one_letter_code
_entity_poly.pdbx_strand_id
1 'polypeptide(L)'
;MAVENSRHLTYAAARRKDAGQPFRQQAAMAKLYSTETAVNATRVATQVFGGSGFMEDNPVARFYRDAKILEIGEGTSEIQKTIISKRLLRDYRI
;
A
#
# COMPACT_ATOMS: atom_id res chain seq x y z
N MET A 1 -9.04 -9.08 6.23
CA MET A 1 -9.34 -9.01 4.79
C MET A 1 -8.36 -8.13 4.03
N ALA A 2 -8.04 -6.94 4.54
CA ALA A 2 -7.12 -6.03 3.84
C ALA A 2 -5.72 -6.61 3.63
N VAL A 3 -5.19 -7.34 4.60
CA VAL A 3 -3.88 -8.01 4.46
C VAL A 3 -3.92 -9.06 3.35
N GLU A 4 -4.97 -9.87 3.30
CA GLU A 4 -5.11 -10.86 2.24
C GLU A 4 -5.29 -10.21 0.86
N ASN A 5 -6.07 -9.13 0.79
CA ASN A 5 -6.21 -8.38 -0.45
C ASN A 5 -4.87 -7.79 -0.92
N SER A 6 -4.08 -7.28 0.02
CA SER A 6 -2.73 -6.77 -0.27
C SER A 6 -1.83 -7.87 -0.84
N ARG A 7 -1.90 -9.06 -0.27
CA ARG A 7 -1.14 -10.22 -0.75
C ARG A 7 -1.54 -10.60 -2.18
N HIS A 8 -2.85 -10.68 -2.43
CA HIS A 8 -3.35 -11.04 -3.76
C HIS A 8 -2.94 -10.01 -4.82
N LEU A 9 -3.05 -8.72 -4.51
CA LEU A 9 -2.64 -7.67 -5.45
C LEU A 9 -1.14 -7.73 -5.75
N THR A 10 -0.32 -7.95 -4.73
CA THR A 10 1.14 -8.04 -4.88
C THR A 10 1.52 -9.24 -5.72
N TYR A 11 0.95 -10.40 -5.43
CA TYR A 11 1.25 -11.62 -6.18
C TYR A 11 0.72 -11.56 -7.60
N ALA A 12 -0.42 -10.92 -7.82
CA ALA A 12 -0.95 -10.72 -9.18
C ALA A 12 0.02 -9.88 -10.03
N ALA A 13 0.56 -8.79 -9.47
CA ALA A 13 1.55 -7.96 -10.16
C ALA A 13 2.82 -8.75 -10.46
N ALA A 14 3.30 -9.53 -9.49
CA ALA A 14 4.49 -10.36 -9.65
C ALA A 14 4.31 -11.43 -10.73
N ARG A 15 3.16 -12.10 -10.75
CA ARG A 15 2.88 -13.12 -11.78
C ARG A 15 2.83 -12.52 -13.18
N ARG A 16 2.25 -11.33 -13.33
CA ARG A 16 2.23 -10.65 -14.63
C ARG A 16 3.63 -10.29 -15.09
N LYS A 17 4.46 -9.79 -14.18
CA LYS A 17 5.86 -9.48 -14.49
C LYS A 17 6.61 -10.72 -14.94
N ASP A 18 6.48 -11.82 -14.21
CA ASP A 18 7.16 -13.08 -14.54
C ASP A 18 6.71 -13.65 -15.88
N ALA A 19 5.44 -13.44 -16.24
CA ALA A 19 4.89 -13.89 -17.52
C ALA A 19 5.19 -12.94 -18.70
N GLY A 20 5.92 -11.86 -18.47
CA GLY A 20 6.21 -10.88 -19.51
C GLY A 20 5.03 -10.02 -19.91
N GLN A 21 3.97 -9.97 -19.11
CA GLN A 21 2.78 -9.16 -19.36
C GLN A 21 2.93 -7.77 -18.76
N PRO A 22 2.19 -6.77 -19.27
CA PRO A 22 2.16 -5.44 -18.65
C PRO A 22 1.68 -5.55 -17.19
N PHE A 23 2.41 -4.92 -16.26
CA PHE A 23 2.12 -5.03 -14.82
C PHE A 23 2.10 -3.69 -14.09
N ARG A 24 2.28 -2.57 -14.80
CA ARG A 24 2.40 -1.25 -14.16
C ARG A 24 1.17 -0.87 -13.35
N GLN A 25 -0.03 -1.11 -13.90
CA GLN A 25 -1.28 -0.82 -13.19
C GLN A 25 -1.40 -1.71 -11.95
N GLN A 26 -1.11 -2.99 -12.08
CA GLN A 26 -1.19 -3.94 -10.96
C GLN A 26 -0.17 -3.62 -9.88
N ALA A 27 1.04 -3.21 -10.26
CA ALA A 27 2.06 -2.78 -9.30
C ALA A 27 1.63 -1.51 -8.55
N ALA A 28 1.05 -0.55 -9.26
CA ALA A 28 0.54 0.68 -8.64
C ALA A 28 -0.61 0.38 -7.67
N MET A 29 -1.52 -0.51 -8.04
CA MET A 29 -2.62 -0.92 -7.17
C MET A 29 -2.11 -1.64 -5.93
N ALA A 30 -1.15 -2.55 -6.09
CA ALA A 30 -0.55 -3.29 -4.98
C ALA A 30 0.16 -2.33 -4.01
N LYS A 31 0.95 -1.41 -4.54
CA LYS A 31 1.67 -0.42 -3.72
C LYS A 31 0.70 0.48 -2.97
N LEU A 32 -0.28 1.06 -3.66
CA LEU A 32 -1.27 1.95 -3.05
C LEU A 32 -2.04 1.24 -1.94
N TYR A 33 -2.62 0.09 -2.25
CA TYR A 33 -3.50 -0.62 -1.31
C TYR A 33 -2.72 -1.15 -0.12
N SER A 34 -1.57 -1.79 -0.34
CA SER A 34 -0.80 -2.41 0.74
C SER A 34 -0.20 -1.38 1.69
N THR A 35 0.29 -0.25 1.17
CA THR A 35 0.87 0.78 2.02
C THR A 35 -0.19 1.52 2.83
N GLU A 36 -1.35 1.81 2.25
CA GLU A 36 -2.47 2.39 3.00
C GLU A 36 -2.99 1.41 4.06
N THR A 37 -3.05 0.12 3.73
CA THR A 37 -3.42 -0.92 4.69
C THR A 37 -2.44 -0.96 5.86
N ALA A 38 -1.14 -0.91 5.60
CA ALA A 38 -0.11 -0.93 6.64
C ALA A 38 -0.23 0.27 7.56
N VAL A 39 -0.42 1.47 7.00
CA VAL A 39 -0.59 2.69 7.80
C VAL A 39 -1.87 2.61 8.64
N ASN A 40 -2.97 2.18 8.05
CA ASN A 40 -4.24 2.07 8.78
C ASN A 40 -4.16 1.03 9.89
N ALA A 41 -3.57 -0.13 9.63
CA ALA A 41 -3.42 -1.20 10.62
C ALA A 41 -2.56 -0.74 11.80
N THR A 42 -1.44 -0.07 11.53
CA THR A 42 -0.56 0.44 12.59
C THR A 42 -1.21 1.59 13.35
N ARG A 43 -1.99 2.44 12.68
CA ARG A 43 -2.77 3.49 13.34
C ARG A 43 -3.78 2.90 14.32
N VAL A 44 -4.51 1.87 13.91
CA VAL A 44 -5.46 1.18 14.78
C VAL A 44 -4.73 0.52 15.94
N ALA A 45 -3.59 -0.09 15.68
CA ALA A 45 -2.78 -0.74 16.72
C ALA A 45 -2.31 0.27 17.77
N THR A 46 -1.85 1.46 17.37
CA THR A 46 -1.48 2.51 18.33
C THR A 46 -2.67 2.92 19.17
N GLN A 47 -3.85 3.00 18.61
CA GLN A 47 -5.09 3.33 19.32
C GLN A 47 -5.42 2.26 20.35
N VAL A 48 -5.28 0.99 20.00
CA VAL A 48 -5.52 -0.13 20.93
C VAL A 48 -4.58 -0.09 22.12
N PHE A 49 -3.31 0.24 21.90
CA PHE A 49 -2.34 0.39 22.98
C PHE A 49 -2.54 1.65 23.82
N GLY A 50 -3.32 2.62 23.34
CA GLY A 50 -3.56 3.87 24.04
C GLY A 50 -2.28 4.68 24.22
N GLY A 51 -2.09 5.28 25.40
CA GLY A 51 -0.89 6.05 25.70
C GLY A 51 0.41 5.29 25.52
N SER A 52 0.41 3.98 25.79
CA SER A 52 1.57 3.11 25.58
C SER A 52 1.96 3.04 24.10
N GLY A 53 1.00 3.17 23.20
CA GLY A 53 1.26 3.16 21.76
C GLY A 53 2.01 4.39 21.25
N PHE A 54 2.05 5.44 22.04
CA PHE A 54 2.80 6.66 21.72
C PHE A 54 4.26 6.56 22.21
N MET A 55 4.55 5.73 23.19
CA MET A 55 5.87 5.63 23.81
C MET A 55 6.86 4.87 22.94
N GLU A 56 8.10 5.32 22.89
CA GLU A 56 9.13 4.73 22.03
C GLU A 56 9.59 3.34 22.48
N ASP A 57 9.41 2.99 23.74
CA ASP A 57 9.74 1.65 24.22
C ASP A 57 8.75 0.59 23.76
N ASN A 58 7.63 1.00 23.16
CA ASN A 58 6.67 0.09 22.54
C ASN A 58 6.88 0.09 21.02
N PRO A 59 7.12 -1.07 20.38
CA PRO A 59 7.42 -1.12 18.94
C PRO A 59 6.29 -0.63 18.04
N VAL A 60 5.05 -0.55 18.52
CA VAL A 60 3.92 -0.14 17.68
C VAL A 60 4.06 1.31 17.18
N ALA A 61 4.63 2.20 17.98
CA ALA A 61 4.89 3.58 17.56
C ALA A 61 5.86 3.62 16.38
N ARG A 62 6.92 2.81 16.44
CA ARG A 62 7.89 2.69 15.35
C ARG A 62 7.25 2.11 14.10
N PHE A 63 6.41 1.09 14.24
CA PHE A 63 5.72 0.50 13.11
C PHE A 63 4.84 1.52 12.39
N TYR A 64 4.16 2.38 13.13
CA TYR A 64 3.35 3.45 12.53
C TYR A 64 4.23 4.41 11.72
N ARG A 65 5.33 4.89 12.30
CA ARG A 65 6.24 5.80 11.60
C ARG A 65 6.84 5.18 10.37
N ASP A 66 7.31 3.93 10.48
CA ASP A 66 7.92 3.20 9.38
C ASP A 66 6.90 2.90 8.27
N ALA A 67 5.68 2.57 8.63
CA ALA A 67 4.62 2.34 7.65
C ALA A 67 4.29 3.60 6.87
N LYS A 68 4.29 4.76 7.51
CA LYS A 68 3.93 6.03 6.86
C LYS A 68 4.87 6.38 5.70
N ILE A 69 6.17 6.12 5.85
CA ILE A 69 7.11 6.39 4.77
C ILE A 69 6.83 5.55 3.52
N LEU A 70 6.20 4.39 3.69
CA LEU A 70 5.85 3.54 2.56
C LEU A 70 4.77 4.16 1.68
N GLU A 71 3.91 5.02 2.23
CA GLU A 71 2.93 5.76 1.42
C GLU A 71 3.57 6.87 0.60
N ILE A 72 4.74 7.34 0.98
CA ILE A 72 5.43 8.50 0.39
C ILE A 72 6.54 8.05 -0.56
N GLY A 73 7.34 7.08 -0.14
CA GLY A 73 8.49 6.59 -0.89
C GLY A 73 8.11 5.82 -2.15
N GLU A 74 8.96 5.89 -3.17
CA GLU A 74 8.78 5.18 -4.45
C GLU A 74 7.46 5.53 -5.16
N GLY A 75 7.03 6.77 -5.03
CA GLY A 75 5.77 7.28 -5.56
C GLY A 75 4.71 7.37 -4.47
N THR A 76 4.19 8.58 -4.28
CA THR A 76 3.14 8.84 -3.29
C THR A 76 1.85 8.12 -3.68
N SER A 77 0.91 8.02 -2.73
CA SER A 77 -0.42 7.48 -3.00
C SER A 77 -1.11 8.25 -4.14
N GLU A 78 -0.94 9.57 -4.19
CA GLU A 78 -1.49 10.40 -5.25
C GLU A 78 -0.88 10.05 -6.61
N ILE A 79 0.43 9.82 -6.68
CA ILE A 79 1.10 9.39 -7.91
C ILE A 79 0.59 8.02 -8.35
N GLN A 80 0.40 7.09 -7.41
CA GLN A 80 -0.13 5.76 -7.73
C GLN A 80 -1.54 5.85 -8.30
N LYS A 81 -2.40 6.69 -7.71
CA LYS A 81 -3.75 6.93 -8.23
C LYS A 81 -3.72 7.51 -9.64
N THR A 82 -2.77 8.41 -9.91
CA THR A 82 -2.59 8.99 -11.25
C THR A 82 -2.22 7.90 -12.26
N ILE A 83 -1.30 7.01 -11.92
CA ILE A 83 -0.90 5.90 -12.79
C ILE A 83 -2.09 4.99 -13.09
N ILE A 84 -2.84 4.62 -12.05
CA ILE A 84 -4.01 3.75 -12.20
C ILE A 84 -5.07 4.40 -13.10
N SER A 85 -5.38 5.67 -12.86
CA SER A 85 -6.42 6.38 -13.62
C SER A 85 -6.03 6.50 -15.10
N LYS A 86 -4.78 6.81 -15.38
CA LYS A 86 -4.31 6.90 -16.77
C LYS A 86 -4.44 5.57 -17.51
N ARG A 87 -4.12 4.48 -16.83
CA ARG A 87 -4.26 3.15 -17.42
C ARG A 87 -5.72 2.79 -17.66
N LEU A 88 -6.59 3.06 -16.69
CA LEU A 88 -8.03 2.80 -16.84
C LEU A 88 -8.62 3.60 -17.99
N LEU A 89 -8.32 4.89 -18.08
CA LEU A 89 -8.81 5.74 -19.18
C LEU A 89 -8.35 5.23 -20.54
N ARG A 90 -7.09 4.80 -20.63
CA ARG A 90 -6.54 4.25 -21.84
C ARG A 90 -7.23 2.93 -22.25
N ASP A 91 -7.43 2.03 -21.27
CA ASP A 91 -8.00 0.70 -21.54
C ASP A 91 -9.46 0.78 -21.94
N TYR A 92 -10.22 1.72 -21.35
CA TYR A 92 -11.64 1.88 -21.64
C TYR A 92 -11.94 3.00 -22.62
N ARG A 93 -10.93 3.76 -23.04
CA ARG A 93 -11.05 4.85 -24.02
C ARG A 93 -12.12 5.89 -23.66
N ILE A 94 -12.17 6.24 -22.39
CA ILE A 94 -13.10 7.25 -21.88
C ILE A 94 -12.61 8.66 -22.20
#